data_afa9d0f6f950decb9c5d313472366dae
#
_entry.id   afa9d0f6f950decb9c5d313472366dae
#
_cell.length_a   1.000
_cell.length_b   1.000
_cell.length_c   1.000
_cell.angle_alpha   90.00
_cell.angle_beta   90.00
_cell.angle_gamma   90.00
#
_symmetry.space_group_name_H-M   'P 1'
#
loop_
_entity.id
_entity.type
_entity.pdbx_description
1 polymer ?
#
loop_
_entity_poly.entity_id
_entity_poly.type
_entity_poly.pdbx_seq_one_letter_code
_entity_poly.pdbx_strand_id
1 'polypeptide(L)'
;MKTNMILSLSLLLALLAWSQEPAAQVRKVQVGDKPGVWLEVAGPTRRVLIEAEVVKREGELEEFLCRSRTKEHESILKADIDARDAHKALLLAGAESGAPVQFAPVYKPASGSKVKVSVRLTGEDGKVSEIPGKSWVRNRKTGKELDSDWVFAGSKILDDMNMPGRKVYLANDGDVICLSNFDTAMLDIPVASSKDNANLDFQAWTERIPKLGTKVVVVLEVSRK
;
A
#
# COMPACT_ATOMS: atom_id res chain seq x y z
N MET A 1 55.90 67.10 2.25
CA MET A 1 55.69 65.93 1.40
C MET A 1 55.02 64.85 2.22
N LYS A 2 53.74 64.58 2.04
CA LYS A 2 53.02 63.54 2.72
C LYS A 2 52.43 62.61 1.64
N THR A 3 52.99 61.40 1.58
CA THR A 3 52.55 60.35 0.61
C THR A 3 51.41 59.61 1.19
N ASN A 4 50.20 59.68 0.52
CA ASN A 4 49.03 58.91 0.85
C ASN A 4 49.13 57.56 0.18
N MET A 5 49.14 56.49 0.96
CA MET A 5 49.08 55.09 0.54
C MET A 5 47.61 54.62 0.56
N ILE A 6 47.00 54.43 -0.62
CA ILE A 6 45.67 53.93 -0.77
C ILE A 6 45.70 52.40 -0.72
N LEU A 7 45.16 51.81 0.33
CA LEU A 7 44.96 50.35 0.48
C LEU A 7 43.68 49.98 -0.28
N SER A 8 43.78 49.27 -1.40
CA SER A 8 42.65 48.69 -2.12
C SER A 8 42.28 47.34 -1.50
N LEU A 9 41.13 47.31 -0.84
CA LEU A 9 40.54 46.10 -0.26
C LEU A 9 39.75 45.36 -1.34
N SER A 10 40.30 44.29 -1.92
CA SER A 10 39.63 43.44 -2.88
C SER A 10 38.71 42.48 -2.16
N LEU A 11 37.40 42.72 -2.24
CA LEU A 11 36.35 41.86 -1.67
C LEU A 11 36.14 40.64 -2.59
N LEU A 12 36.64 39.46 -2.18
CA LEU A 12 36.44 38.19 -2.87
C LEU A 12 35.04 37.68 -2.52
N LEU A 13 34.04 37.91 -3.37
CA LEU A 13 32.73 37.24 -3.29
C LEU A 13 32.90 35.79 -3.74
N ALA A 14 32.97 34.86 -2.79
CA ALA A 14 32.81 33.44 -3.06
C ALA A 14 31.31 33.13 -3.34
N LEU A 15 30.97 32.98 -4.60
CA LEU A 15 29.67 32.45 -5.04
C LEU A 15 29.62 30.96 -4.66
N LEU A 16 28.95 30.66 -3.55
CA LEU A 16 28.48 29.30 -3.24
C LEU A 16 27.42 28.90 -4.25
N ALA A 17 27.82 28.28 -5.35
CA ALA A 17 26.95 27.60 -6.25
C ALA A 17 26.33 26.41 -5.49
N TRP A 18 25.10 26.55 -5.00
CA TRP A 18 24.30 25.40 -4.56
C TRP A 18 24.02 24.56 -5.80
N SER A 19 24.72 23.44 -5.91
CA SER A 19 24.37 22.37 -6.84
C SER A 19 22.99 21.85 -6.44
N GLN A 20 21.96 22.29 -7.13
CA GLN A 20 20.68 21.60 -7.05
C GLN A 20 20.90 20.22 -7.67
N GLU A 21 20.90 19.18 -6.84
CA GLU A 21 20.84 17.82 -7.36
C GLU A 21 19.61 17.71 -8.27
N PRO A 22 19.77 17.19 -9.50
CA PRO A 22 18.63 17.02 -10.41
C PRO A 22 17.59 16.17 -9.71
N ALA A 23 16.33 16.63 -9.68
CA ALA A 23 15.22 15.90 -9.10
C ALA A 23 15.22 14.47 -9.67
N ALA A 24 15.27 13.47 -8.78
CA ALA A 24 15.35 12.07 -9.19
C ALA A 24 14.21 11.75 -10.17
N GLN A 25 14.57 11.32 -11.38
CA GLN A 25 13.61 11.01 -12.42
C GLN A 25 12.70 9.84 -11.95
N VAL A 26 11.40 10.10 -11.84
CA VAL A 26 10.42 9.08 -11.47
C VAL A 26 10.18 8.16 -12.67
N ARG A 27 10.41 6.87 -12.49
CA ARG A 27 10.12 5.83 -13.48
C ARG A 27 8.99 4.97 -12.98
N LYS A 28 8.02 4.66 -13.86
CA LYS A 28 6.90 3.76 -13.58
C LYS A 28 7.00 2.58 -14.55
N VAL A 29 7.09 1.36 -14.00
CA VAL A 29 7.24 0.12 -14.76
C VAL A 29 6.07 -0.79 -14.43
N GLN A 30 5.35 -1.27 -15.45
CA GLN A 30 4.28 -2.25 -15.27
C GLN A 30 4.86 -3.56 -14.77
N VAL A 31 4.17 -4.20 -13.82
CA VAL A 31 4.52 -5.53 -13.30
C VAL A 31 3.42 -6.50 -13.69
N GLY A 32 3.81 -7.57 -14.38
CA GLY A 32 2.88 -8.56 -14.93
C GLY A 32 2.33 -8.19 -16.32
N ASP A 33 1.55 -9.12 -16.86
CA ASP A 33 0.99 -9.01 -18.22
C ASP A 33 -0.30 -8.17 -18.23
N LYS A 34 -1.03 -8.18 -17.12
CA LYS A 34 -2.25 -7.40 -16.95
C LYS A 34 -1.92 -6.00 -16.43
N PRO A 35 -2.48 -4.92 -17.00
CA PRO A 35 -2.31 -3.58 -16.46
C PRO A 35 -2.94 -3.46 -15.06
N GLY A 36 -2.53 -2.43 -14.32
CA GLY A 36 -3.08 -2.11 -12.99
C GLY A 36 -2.12 -2.26 -11.83
N VAL A 37 -0.97 -2.96 -12.02
CA VAL A 37 0.11 -3.02 -11.03
C VAL A 37 1.39 -2.42 -11.60
N TRP A 38 2.00 -1.50 -10.85
CA TRP A 38 3.17 -0.76 -11.29
C TRP A 38 4.22 -0.69 -10.17
N LEU A 39 5.48 -0.71 -10.55
CA LEU A 39 6.60 -0.33 -9.69
C LEU A 39 7.00 1.11 -10.02
N GLU A 40 6.86 2.01 -9.05
CA GLU A 40 7.36 3.39 -9.12
C GLU A 40 8.75 3.45 -8.47
N VAL A 41 9.72 3.97 -9.22
CA VAL A 41 11.11 4.13 -8.76
C VAL A 41 11.47 5.61 -8.84
N ALA A 42 11.80 6.21 -7.68
CA ALA A 42 12.23 7.59 -7.56
C ALA A 42 13.51 7.64 -6.71
N GLY A 43 14.66 7.66 -7.37
CA GLY A 43 15.95 7.53 -6.69
C GLY A 43 16.01 6.21 -5.89
N PRO A 44 16.26 6.28 -4.58
CA PRO A 44 16.32 5.09 -3.73
C PRO A 44 14.91 4.59 -3.32
N THR A 45 13.85 5.38 -3.52
CA THR A 45 12.48 5.03 -3.12
C THR A 45 11.84 4.13 -4.17
N ARG A 46 11.21 3.05 -3.71
CA ARG A 46 10.43 2.14 -4.53
C ARG A 46 9.07 1.95 -3.90
N ARG A 47 8.02 2.14 -4.70
CA ARG A 47 6.62 1.99 -4.27
C ARG A 47 5.88 1.12 -5.26
N VAL A 48 4.95 0.32 -4.75
CA VAL A 48 4.02 -0.42 -5.59
C VAL A 48 2.75 0.41 -5.73
N LEU A 49 2.28 0.57 -6.96
CA LEU A 49 1.04 1.28 -7.27
C LEU A 49 0.04 0.27 -7.80
N ILE A 50 -1.20 0.29 -7.27
CA ILE A 50 -2.29 -0.57 -7.70
C ILE A 50 -3.47 0.32 -8.10
N GLU A 51 -3.92 0.24 -9.35
CA GLU A 51 -5.11 0.93 -9.82
C GLU A 51 -6.35 0.28 -9.23
N ALA A 52 -7.21 1.07 -8.60
CA ALA A 52 -8.36 0.58 -7.85
C ALA A 52 -9.59 1.49 -7.99
N GLU A 53 -10.72 1.02 -7.48
CA GLU A 53 -11.99 1.72 -7.50
C GLU A 53 -12.69 1.58 -6.15
N VAL A 54 -13.31 2.66 -5.67
CA VAL A 54 -14.12 2.66 -4.44
C VAL A 54 -15.42 1.91 -4.70
N VAL A 55 -15.68 0.84 -3.91
CA VAL A 55 -16.88 0.01 -4.04
C VAL A 55 -17.74 -0.04 -2.78
N LYS A 56 -17.17 0.29 -1.62
CA LYS A 56 -17.90 0.33 -0.36
C LYS A 56 -17.46 1.52 0.47
N ARG A 57 -18.42 2.21 1.09
CA ARG A 57 -18.18 3.40 1.92
C ARG A 57 -18.75 3.29 3.32
N GLU A 58 -19.55 2.28 3.60
CA GLU A 58 -20.25 2.14 4.87
C GLU A 58 -20.37 0.66 5.28
N GLY A 59 -20.57 0.45 6.58
CA GLY A 59 -20.72 -0.88 7.17
C GLY A 59 -19.38 -1.56 7.45
N GLU A 60 -19.48 -2.80 7.85
CA GLU A 60 -18.36 -3.63 8.31
C GLU A 60 -17.45 -4.06 7.17
N LEU A 61 -16.18 -4.30 7.53
CA LEU A 61 -15.10 -4.58 6.59
C LEU A 61 -14.31 -5.83 7.02
N GLU A 62 -14.03 -6.68 6.06
CA GLU A 62 -12.98 -7.69 6.14
C GLU A 62 -11.73 -7.30 5.35
N GLU A 63 -11.93 -6.51 4.27
CA GLU A 63 -10.88 -6.13 3.34
C GLU A 63 -10.75 -4.61 3.21
N PHE A 64 -9.53 -4.13 3.01
CA PHE A 64 -9.27 -2.78 2.53
C PHE A 64 -9.28 -2.74 0.99
N LEU A 65 -8.67 -3.75 0.36
CA LEU A 65 -8.60 -3.93 -1.09
C LEU A 65 -8.83 -5.40 -1.42
N CYS A 66 -9.85 -5.70 -2.20
CA CYS A 66 -10.06 -7.02 -2.78
C CYS A 66 -9.78 -7.02 -4.29
N ARG A 67 -9.68 -8.22 -4.85
CA ARG A 67 -9.69 -8.40 -6.29
C ARG A 67 -11.11 -8.22 -6.82
N SER A 68 -11.25 -7.66 -8.03
CA SER A 68 -12.56 -7.50 -8.68
C SER A 68 -13.29 -8.83 -8.85
N ARG A 69 -14.58 -8.81 -8.62
CA ARG A 69 -15.50 -9.96 -8.68
C ARG A 69 -15.25 -11.05 -7.63
N THR A 70 -14.81 -10.61 -6.44
CA THR A 70 -14.59 -11.50 -5.30
C THR A 70 -15.34 -10.97 -4.07
N LYS A 71 -14.74 -10.09 -3.29
CA LYS A 71 -15.19 -9.65 -1.96
C LYS A 71 -15.58 -8.16 -1.90
N GLU A 72 -16.17 -7.60 -2.98
CA GLU A 72 -16.54 -6.18 -3.03
C GLU A 72 -17.57 -5.77 -1.97
N HIS A 73 -18.37 -6.71 -1.48
CA HIS A 73 -19.40 -6.46 -0.45
C HIS A 73 -18.82 -6.19 0.94
N GLU A 74 -17.56 -6.53 1.17
CA GLU A 74 -16.85 -6.36 2.45
C GLU A 74 -15.51 -5.63 2.31
N SER A 75 -15.24 -5.01 1.15
CA SER A 75 -14.00 -4.30 0.83
C SER A 75 -14.25 -2.84 0.46
N ILE A 76 -13.43 -1.89 0.95
CA ILE A 76 -13.51 -0.48 0.53
C ILE A 76 -13.20 -0.33 -0.96
N LEU A 77 -12.15 -1.02 -1.41
CA LEU A 77 -11.60 -0.92 -2.75
C LEU A 77 -11.62 -2.26 -3.47
N LYS A 78 -11.76 -2.21 -4.79
CA LYS A 78 -11.46 -3.35 -5.66
C LYS A 78 -10.40 -2.99 -6.68
N ALA A 79 -9.64 -4.00 -7.15
CA ALA A 79 -8.70 -3.88 -8.25
C ALA A 79 -8.86 -5.03 -9.24
N ASP A 80 -8.82 -4.73 -10.53
CA ASP A 80 -8.86 -5.75 -11.58
C ASP A 80 -7.44 -6.20 -11.94
N ILE A 81 -6.80 -6.92 -11.03
CA ILE A 81 -5.41 -7.36 -11.11
C ILE A 81 -5.26 -8.86 -10.92
N ASP A 82 -4.07 -9.39 -11.18
CA ASP A 82 -3.58 -10.63 -10.60
C ASP A 82 -2.78 -10.31 -9.33
N ALA A 83 -3.18 -10.84 -8.19
CA ALA A 83 -2.51 -10.57 -6.92
C ALA A 83 -1.03 -11.05 -6.91
N ARG A 84 -0.67 -12.00 -7.80
CA ARG A 84 0.73 -12.41 -7.99
C ARG A 84 1.61 -11.27 -8.52
N ASP A 85 1.05 -10.36 -9.31
CA ASP A 85 1.80 -9.22 -9.84
C ASP A 85 2.05 -8.17 -8.76
N ALA A 86 1.08 -7.94 -7.86
CA ALA A 86 1.27 -7.11 -6.68
C ALA A 86 2.32 -7.74 -5.71
N HIS A 87 2.28 -9.06 -5.52
CA HIS A 87 3.29 -9.79 -4.75
C HIS A 87 4.69 -9.60 -5.34
N LYS A 88 4.86 -9.83 -6.65
CA LYS A 88 6.14 -9.61 -7.36
C LYS A 88 6.62 -8.16 -7.21
N ALA A 89 5.71 -7.19 -7.36
CA ALA A 89 6.05 -5.78 -7.24
C ALA A 89 6.57 -5.44 -5.84
N LEU A 90 5.98 -6.02 -4.78
CA LEU A 90 6.46 -5.87 -3.40
C LEU A 90 7.88 -6.45 -3.22
N LEU A 91 8.16 -7.64 -3.77
CA LEU A 91 9.51 -8.20 -3.76
C LEU A 91 10.50 -7.28 -4.49
N LEU A 92 10.14 -6.75 -5.66
CA LEU A 92 10.96 -5.81 -6.44
C LEU A 92 11.14 -4.47 -5.71
N ALA A 93 10.18 -4.06 -4.87
CA ALA A 93 10.31 -2.91 -3.99
C ALA A 93 11.21 -3.16 -2.78
N GLY A 94 11.66 -4.40 -2.56
CA GLY A 94 12.56 -4.80 -1.46
C GLY A 94 11.82 -5.32 -0.23
N ALA A 95 10.55 -5.67 -0.34
CA ALA A 95 9.83 -6.34 0.74
C ALA A 95 10.27 -7.81 0.86
N GLU A 96 10.29 -8.29 2.10
CA GLU A 96 10.46 -9.71 2.43
C GLU A 96 9.09 -10.28 2.82
N SER A 97 8.66 -11.33 2.12
CA SER A 97 7.45 -12.07 2.48
C SER A 97 7.68 -12.83 3.79
N GLY A 98 6.73 -12.69 4.70
CA GLY A 98 6.73 -13.45 5.95
C GLY A 98 5.80 -14.65 5.88
N ALA A 99 4.88 -14.74 6.84
CA ALA A 99 3.88 -15.78 6.91
C ALA A 99 2.49 -15.21 7.23
N PRO A 100 1.43 -15.75 6.62
CA PRO A 100 0.05 -15.45 7.00
C PRO A 100 -0.23 -15.85 8.47
N VAL A 101 -1.34 -15.35 8.99
CA VAL A 101 -1.82 -15.72 10.32
C VAL A 101 -1.95 -17.24 10.47
N GLN A 102 -1.56 -17.74 11.63
CA GLN A 102 -1.76 -19.13 12.03
C GLN A 102 -2.73 -19.18 13.21
N PHE A 103 -3.82 -19.94 13.07
CA PHE A 103 -4.82 -20.09 14.14
C PHE A 103 -4.55 -21.28 15.06
N ALA A 104 -3.99 -22.36 14.54
CA ALA A 104 -3.74 -23.60 15.27
C ALA A 104 -2.31 -24.13 15.04
N PRO A 105 -1.69 -24.88 15.99
CA PRO A 105 -2.17 -25.19 17.33
C PRO A 105 -2.12 -24.01 18.31
N VAL A 106 -1.37 -22.96 18.00
CA VAL A 106 -1.24 -21.71 18.75
C VAL A 106 -1.38 -20.56 17.78
N TYR A 107 -2.15 -19.53 18.18
CA TYR A 107 -2.29 -18.33 17.36
C TYR A 107 -0.93 -17.65 17.19
N LYS A 108 -0.61 -17.32 15.93
CA LYS A 108 0.52 -16.44 15.57
C LYS A 108 0.01 -15.38 14.59
N PRO A 109 0.28 -14.11 14.87
CA PRO A 109 -0.12 -13.04 13.94
C PRO A 109 0.62 -13.17 12.61
N ALA A 110 0.06 -12.55 11.58
CA ALA A 110 0.75 -12.39 10.31
C ALA A 110 2.08 -11.64 10.49
N SER A 111 3.06 -11.98 9.67
CA SER A 111 4.42 -11.41 9.74
C SER A 111 4.96 -11.10 8.35
N GLY A 112 6.07 -10.34 8.30
CA GLY A 112 6.76 -9.93 7.08
C GLY A 112 7.19 -8.47 7.15
N SER A 113 7.68 -7.94 6.04
CA SER A 113 8.02 -6.52 5.94
C SER A 113 6.81 -5.65 6.22
N LYS A 114 6.98 -4.59 7.03
CA LYS A 114 5.93 -3.60 7.24
C LYS A 114 5.69 -2.82 5.98
N VAL A 115 4.42 -2.63 5.63
CA VAL A 115 3.97 -1.92 4.44
C VAL A 115 3.00 -0.82 4.84
N LYS A 116 3.36 0.42 4.54
CA LYS A 116 2.45 1.54 4.63
C LYS A 116 1.54 1.52 3.40
N VAL A 117 0.24 1.58 3.65
CA VAL A 117 -0.78 1.66 2.60
C VAL A 117 -1.32 3.07 2.59
N SER A 118 -1.23 3.74 1.45
CA SER A 118 -1.90 5.02 1.22
C SER A 118 -2.74 4.98 -0.06
N VAL A 119 -3.61 5.96 -0.22
CA VAL A 119 -4.47 6.10 -1.38
C VAL A 119 -4.20 7.44 -2.04
N ARG A 120 -3.83 7.41 -3.30
CA ARG A 120 -3.61 8.58 -4.13
C ARG A 120 -4.89 8.89 -4.88
N LEU A 121 -5.36 10.14 -4.70
CA LEU A 121 -6.54 10.70 -5.31
C LEU A 121 -6.15 11.82 -6.26
N THR A 122 -6.81 11.89 -7.40
CA THR A 122 -6.73 13.05 -8.29
C THR A 122 -8.03 13.84 -8.16
N GLY A 123 -7.93 15.07 -7.67
CA GLY A 123 -9.08 15.97 -7.54
C GLY A 123 -9.58 16.44 -8.91
N GLU A 124 -10.76 17.05 -8.94
CA GLU A 124 -11.35 17.65 -10.16
C GLU A 124 -10.47 18.77 -10.73
N ASP A 125 -9.68 19.43 -9.90
CA ASP A 125 -8.69 20.43 -10.26
C ASP A 125 -7.36 19.83 -10.78
N GLY A 126 -7.28 18.50 -10.92
CA GLY A 126 -6.09 17.77 -11.34
C GLY A 126 -5.02 17.63 -10.27
N LYS A 127 -5.23 18.17 -9.06
CA LYS A 127 -4.27 18.01 -7.96
C LYS A 127 -4.30 16.59 -7.41
N VAL A 128 -3.11 16.08 -7.19
CA VAL A 128 -2.93 14.76 -6.58
C VAL A 128 -2.70 14.92 -5.08
N SER A 129 -3.50 14.20 -4.30
CA SER A 129 -3.32 14.05 -2.85
C SER A 129 -3.06 12.59 -2.50
N GLU A 130 -2.30 12.33 -1.45
CA GLU A 130 -2.04 10.99 -0.95
C GLU A 130 -2.44 10.94 0.53
N ILE A 131 -3.37 10.03 0.86
CA ILE A 131 -4.02 9.91 2.17
C ILE A 131 -3.66 8.55 2.74
N PRO A 132 -3.29 8.43 4.04
CA PRO A 132 -3.09 7.13 4.67
C PRO A 132 -4.34 6.26 4.58
N GLY A 133 -4.19 5.03 4.06
CA GLY A 133 -5.33 4.10 3.89
C GLY A 133 -6.03 3.80 5.22
N LYS A 134 -5.27 3.70 6.30
CA LYS A 134 -5.81 3.46 7.65
C LYS A 134 -6.78 4.54 8.13
N SER A 135 -6.72 5.76 7.59
CA SER A 135 -7.68 6.82 7.93
C SER A 135 -9.09 6.57 7.39
N TRP A 136 -9.24 5.65 6.42
CA TRP A 136 -10.54 5.23 5.90
C TRP A 136 -11.18 4.08 6.68
N VAL A 137 -10.43 3.51 7.62
CA VAL A 137 -10.84 2.36 8.45
C VAL A 137 -11.05 2.82 9.88
N ARG A 138 -12.24 2.59 10.41
CA ARG A 138 -12.61 2.89 11.78
C ARG A 138 -12.69 1.61 12.62
N ASN A 139 -11.94 1.55 13.70
CA ASN A 139 -12.09 0.48 14.68
C ASN A 139 -13.42 0.66 15.45
N ARG A 140 -14.28 -0.33 15.43
CA ARG A 140 -15.64 -0.28 16.00
C ARG A 140 -15.64 -0.19 17.53
N LYS A 141 -14.62 -0.76 18.19
CA LYS A 141 -14.49 -0.76 19.66
C LYS A 141 -14.00 0.57 20.19
N THR A 142 -13.02 1.17 19.51
CA THR A 142 -12.38 2.40 19.99
C THR A 142 -12.93 3.67 19.34
N GLY A 143 -13.62 3.55 18.20
CA GLY A 143 -14.08 4.67 17.39
C GLY A 143 -12.95 5.43 16.68
N LYS A 144 -11.70 4.98 16.77
CA LYS A 144 -10.50 5.60 16.19
C LYS A 144 -10.14 4.95 14.85
N GLU A 145 -9.18 5.54 14.16
CA GLU A 145 -8.56 4.97 12.96
C GLU A 145 -7.86 3.64 13.28
N LEU A 146 -7.66 2.84 12.24
CA LEU A 146 -6.73 1.70 12.31
C LEU A 146 -5.34 2.22 12.70
N ASP A 147 -4.76 1.70 13.78
CA ASP A 147 -3.51 2.19 14.37
C ASP A 147 -2.27 1.37 13.92
N SER A 148 -2.45 0.23 13.27
CA SER A 148 -1.37 -0.59 12.75
C SER A 148 -1.13 -0.39 11.25
N ASP A 149 0.12 -0.56 10.82
CA ASP A 149 0.44 -0.77 9.42
C ASP A 149 0.25 -2.25 9.07
N TRP A 150 0.13 -2.55 7.78
CA TRP A 150 0.07 -3.92 7.29
C TRP A 150 1.45 -4.58 7.25
N VAL A 151 1.46 -5.90 7.20
CA VAL A 151 2.67 -6.69 6.94
C VAL A 151 2.50 -7.52 5.66
N PHE A 152 3.58 -7.72 4.94
CA PHE A 152 3.60 -8.56 3.74
C PHE A 152 3.62 -10.04 4.13
N ALA A 153 2.46 -10.61 4.38
CA ALA A 153 2.27 -12.00 4.80
C ALA A 153 2.57 -12.99 3.66
N GLY A 154 2.30 -12.59 2.40
CA GLY A 154 2.71 -13.34 1.22
C GLY A 154 1.70 -14.35 0.72
N SER A 155 0.58 -14.59 1.43
CA SER A 155 -0.43 -15.58 1.05
C SER A 155 0.11 -17.01 0.92
N LYS A 156 -0.67 -17.89 0.30
CA LYS A 156 -0.31 -19.30 0.05
C LYS A 156 -0.40 -19.63 -1.42
N ILE A 157 0.44 -20.57 -1.84
CA ILE A 157 0.38 -21.17 -3.16
C ILE A 157 0.06 -22.66 -2.97
N LEU A 158 -1.02 -23.12 -3.58
CA LEU A 158 -1.44 -24.52 -3.56
C LEU A 158 -1.43 -25.12 -4.95
N ASP A 159 -1.38 -26.45 -5.02
CA ASP A 159 -1.65 -27.15 -6.26
C ASP A 159 -3.14 -27.07 -6.60
N ASP A 160 -3.45 -26.81 -7.87
CA ASP A 160 -4.83 -26.83 -8.34
C ASP A 160 -5.34 -28.27 -8.39
N MET A 161 -6.32 -28.57 -7.56
CA MET A 161 -6.91 -29.92 -7.49
C MET A 161 -7.60 -30.36 -8.79
N ASN A 162 -8.02 -29.38 -9.63
CA ASN A 162 -8.73 -29.64 -10.88
C ASN A 162 -7.81 -29.65 -12.11
N MET A 163 -6.57 -29.13 -11.97
CA MET A 163 -5.61 -28.99 -13.06
C MET A 163 -4.20 -29.40 -12.59
N PRO A 164 -3.79 -30.67 -12.78
CA PRO A 164 -2.46 -31.13 -12.39
C PRO A 164 -1.35 -30.26 -12.97
N GLY A 165 -0.40 -29.86 -12.12
CA GLY A 165 0.73 -28.99 -12.50
C GLY A 165 0.43 -27.49 -12.49
N ARG A 166 -0.83 -27.08 -12.31
CA ARG A 166 -1.20 -25.67 -12.09
C ARG A 166 -1.06 -25.31 -10.62
N LYS A 167 -0.57 -24.11 -10.36
CA LYS A 167 -0.51 -23.50 -9.02
C LYS A 167 -1.56 -22.39 -8.89
N VAL A 168 -2.24 -22.37 -7.76
CA VAL A 168 -3.22 -21.32 -7.39
C VAL A 168 -2.62 -20.47 -6.28
N TYR A 169 -2.65 -19.16 -6.47
CA TYR A 169 -2.27 -18.17 -5.47
C TYR A 169 -3.52 -17.68 -4.76
N LEU A 170 -3.67 -18.00 -3.47
CA LEU A 170 -4.93 -17.87 -2.77
C LEU A 170 -5.40 -16.41 -2.56
N ALA A 171 -4.48 -15.44 -2.52
CA ALA A 171 -4.88 -14.03 -2.49
C ALA A 171 -5.70 -13.59 -3.73
N ASN A 172 -5.69 -14.37 -4.81
CA ASN A 172 -6.55 -14.15 -5.98
C ASN A 172 -8.04 -14.39 -5.70
N ASP A 173 -8.38 -15.02 -4.58
CA ASP A 173 -9.77 -15.21 -4.14
C ASP A 173 -10.34 -13.97 -3.43
N GLY A 174 -9.50 -12.92 -3.27
CA GLY A 174 -9.93 -11.61 -2.77
C GLY A 174 -9.03 -11.01 -1.69
N ASP A 175 -8.23 -11.80 -1.00
CA ASP A 175 -7.46 -11.47 0.19
C ASP A 175 -6.18 -10.69 -0.15
N VAL A 176 -6.33 -9.52 -0.81
CA VAL A 176 -5.21 -8.70 -1.30
C VAL A 176 -4.64 -7.83 -0.18
N ILE A 177 -5.48 -7.02 0.48
CA ILE A 177 -5.13 -6.20 1.66
C ILE A 177 -6.24 -6.37 2.68
N CYS A 178 -5.98 -7.17 3.71
CA CYS A 178 -6.95 -7.61 4.69
C CYS A 178 -6.98 -6.74 5.94
N LEU A 179 -8.14 -6.67 6.57
CA LEU A 179 -8.42 -6.08 7.88
C LEU A 179 -8.81 -7.17 8.88
N SER A 180 -9.49 -8.21 8.43
CA SER A 180 -9.69 -9.44 9.16
C SER A 180 -8.54 -10.40 8.86
N ASN A 181 -8.14 -11.19 9.87
CA ASN A 181 -7.02 -12.11 9.68
C ASN A 181 -7.45 -13.33 8.84
N PHE A 182 -6.83 -13.45 7.67
CA PHE A 182 -6.97 -14.60 6.77
C PHE A 182 -5.63 -15.28 6.55
N ASP A 183 -5.61 -16.60 6.62
CA ASP A 183 -4.40 -17.40 6.33
C ASP A 183 -4.08 -17.46 4.82
N THR A 184 -4.88 -16.77 4.02
CA THR A 184 -4.77 -16.56 2.57
C THR A 184 -4.36 -15.13 2.20
N ALA A 185 -4.22 -14.23 3.18
CA ALA A 185 -3.92 -12.82 2.97
C ALA A 185 -2.55 -12.57 2.32
N MET A 186 -2.48 -11.68 1.32
CA MET A 186 -1.21 -11.16 0.80
C MET A 186 -0.63 -10.10 1.74
N LEU A 187 -1.42 -9.08 2.11
CA LEU A 187 -1.13 -8.13 3.17
C LEU A 187 -2.16 -8.30 4.28
N ASP A 188 -1.71 -8.41 5.52
CA ASP A 188 -2.57 -8.56 6.69
C ASP A 188 -2.13 -7.62 7.81
N ILE A 189 -3.00 -7.34 8.76
CA ILE A 189 -2.63 -6.61 9.97
C ILE A 189 -1.94 -7.54 10.96
N PRO A 190 -0.84 -7.12 11.64
CA PRO A 190 -0.08 -7.96 12.56
C PRO A 190 -0.70 -8.01 13.97
N VAL A 191 -2.01 -7.89 14.06
CA VAL A 191 -2.79 -7.94 15.31
C VAL A 191 -3.98 -8.87 15.13
N ALA A 192 -4.46 -9.45 16.22
CA ALA A 192 -5.64 -10.31 16.17
C ALA A 192 -6.87 -9.51 15.73
N SER A 193 -7.55 -10.02 14.73
CA SER A 193 -8.79 -9.44 14.20
C SER A 193 -9.76 -10.55 13.81
N SER A 194 -11.03 -10.34 14.11
CA SER A 194 -12.08 -11.31 13.82
C SER A 194 -12.43 -11.34 12.34
N LYS A 195 -12.69 -12.54 11.83
CA LYS A 195 -13.34 -12.80 10.55
C LYS A 195 -14.77 -13.36 10.71
N ASP A 196 -15.29 -13.32 11.92
CA ASP A 196 -16.67 -13.69 12.20
C ASP A 196 -17.56 -12.48 11.89
N ASN A 197 -18.45 -12.61 10.90
CA ASN A 197 -19.34 -11.55 10.44
C ASN A 197 -20.18 -10.93 11.56
N ALA A 198 -20.45 -11.66 12.64
CA ALA A 198 -21.17 -11.12 13.80
C ALA A 198 -20.28 -10.20 14.67
N ASN A 199 -18.94 -10.26 14.53
CA ASN A 199 -18.00 -9.64 15.44
C ASN A 199 -16.79 -8.99 14.72
N LEU A 200 -16.98 -8.44 13.53
CA LEU A 200 -15.92 -7.73 12.81
C LEU A 200 -15.44 -6.50 13.58
N ASP A 201 -14.14 -6.31 13.63
CA ASP A 201 -13.49 -5.25 14.41
C ASP A 201 -13.48 -3.89 13.70
N PHE A 202 -13.64 -3.87 12.37
CA PHE A 202 -13.47 -2.68 11.55
C PHE A 202 -14.70 -2.36 10.71
N GLN A 203 -14.86 -1.07 10.42
CA GLN A 203 -15.89 -0.55 9.52
C GLN A 203 -15.35 0.57 8.65
N ALA A 204 -16.01 0.83 7.52
CA ALA A 204 -15.69 1.94 6.64
C ALA A 204 -15.97 3.28 7.33
N TRP A 205 -15.06 4.25 7.16
CA TRP A 205 -15.26 5.60 7.65
C TRP A 205 -15.88 6.47 6.55
N THR A 206 -17.20 6.40 6.43
CA THR A 206 -18.01 6.94 5.33
C THR A 206 -17.64 8.38 4.94
N GLU A 207 -17.43 9.25 5.94
CA GLU A 207 -17.17 10.68 5.71
C GLU A 207 -15.81 10.96 5.08
N ARG A 208 -14.90 9.99 5.13
CA ARG A 208 -13.53 10.11 4.63
C ARG A 208 -13.31 9.42 3.29
N ILE A 209 -14.21 8.53 2.91
CA ILE A 209 -14.10 7.74 1.68
C ILE A 209 -14.81 8.48 0.54
N PRO A 210 -14.18 8.65 -0.63
CA PRO A 210 -14.79 9.27 -1.80
C PRO A 210 -16.05 8.53 -2.27
N LYS A 211 -16.77 9.11 -3.22
CA LYS A 211 -17.98 8.51 -3.82
C LYS A 211 -17.66 7.13 -4.43
N LEU A 212 -18.68 6.25 -4.42
CA LEU A 212 -18.59 4.97 -5.13
C LEU A 212 -18.22 5.19 -6.60
N GLY A 213 -17.41 4.29 -7.15
CA GLY A 213 -16.90 4.38 -8.52
C GLY A 213 -15.69 5.31 -8.70
N THR A 214 -15.27 6.04 -7.65
CA THR A 214 -14.08 6.88 -7.73
C THR A 214 -12.84 6.03 -8.00
N LYS A 215 -12.11 6.36 -9.08
CA LYS A 215 -10.82 5.74 -9.41
C LYS A 215 -9.72 6.32 -8.53
N VAL A 216 -8.91 5.44 -7.98
CA VAL A 216 -7.82 5.75 -7.06
C VAL A 216 -6.60 4.92 -7.38
N VAL A 217 -5.45 5.29 -6.82
CA VAL A 217 -4.26 4.45 -6.85
C VAL A 217 -3.87 4.11 -5.41
N VAL A 218 -3.88 2.83 -5.08
CA VAL A 218 -3.32 2.34 -3.82
C VAL A 218 -1.81 2.34 -3.93
N VAL A 219 -1.14 2.96 -2.97
CA VAL A 219 0.31 3.09 -2.90
C VAL A 219 0.82 2.25 -1.74
N LEU A 220 1.70 1.29 -2.02
CA LEU A 220 2.34 0.45 -1.03
C LEU A 220 3.80 0.86 -0.90
N GLU A 221 4.19 1.28 0.27
CA GLU A 221 5.58 1.65 0.59
C GLU A 221 6.13 0.73 1.67
N VAL A 222 7.25 0.07 1.33
CA VAL A 222 7.93 -0.82 2.26
C VAL A 222 8.67 0.02 3.28
N SER A 223 8.37 -0.17 4.57
CA SER A 223 9.10 0.50 5.65
C SER A 223 10.51 -0.07 5.73
N ARG A 224 11.52 0.79 5.57
CA ARG A 224 12.92 0.39 5.78
C ARG A 224 13.15 0.12 7.26
N LYS A 225 13.90 -0.94 7.54
CA LYS A 225 14.41 -1.23 8.89
C LYS A 225 15.43 -0.19 9.32
#